data_3dac3819186fa72d5342327662d20bfc
#
_entry.id   3dac3819186fa72d5342327662d20bfc
#
_cell.length_a   1.000
_cell.length_b   1.000
_cell.length_c   1.000
_cell.angle_alpha   90.00
_cell.angle_beta   90.00
_cell.angle_gamma   90.00
#
_symmetry.space_group_name_H-M   'P 1'
#
loop_
_entity.id
_entity.type
_entity.pdbx_description
1 polymer ?
#
loop_
_entity_poly.entity_id
_entity_poly.type
_entity_poly.pdbx_seq_one_letter_code
_entity_poly.pdbx_strand_id
1 'polypeptide(L)'
;KIDRELGLGILMPSKESTALAIAKHAGLKIVPTGAFALNALGLTTQVQTVVAFLTNGRARQINLGDGRYIQFFHSSSQRLFEYNSYRMILIIQAMTELGENGMTDDVLSILAEQLSLVSERDFIHDIKLAPIWAQTILREL
;
A
#
# COMPACT_ATOMS: atom_id res chain seq x y z
N LYS A 1 2.48 -22.75 -7.99
CA LYS A 1 2.63 -22.17 -8.08
C LYS A 1 2.30 -21.19 -8.39
N ILE A 2 2.28 -21.12 -8.60
CA ILE A 2 1.70 -20.29 -8.88
C ILE A 2 1.82 -19.00 -8.78
N ASP A 3 1.86 -18.61 -8.06
CA ASP A 3 1.98 -17.35 -7.65
C ASP A 3 3.23 -16.74 -7.92
N ARG A 4 4.21 -17.44 -8.23
CA ARG A 4 5.48 -16.94 -8.47
C ARG A 4 5.58 -16.13 -9.66
N GLU A 5 4.77 -16.41 -10.59
CA GLU A 5 4.80 -15.66 -11.80
C GLU A 5 4.48 -14.25 -11.58
N LEU A 6 3.74 -13.98 -10.52
CA LEU A 6 3.45 -12.64 -10.19
C LEU A 6 4.54 -12.00 -9.40
N GLY A 7 5.39 -12.79 -8.77
CA GLY A 7 6.31 -12.24 -7.81
C GLY A 7 5.60 -11.65 -6.64
N LEU A 8 4.35 -11.31 -6.83
CA LEU A 8 3.56 -10.72 -5.77
C LEU A 8 2.99 -11.78 -4.87
N GLY A 9 2.65 -12.94 -5.41
CA GLY A 9 2.08 -14.00 -4.63
C GLY A 9 2.98 -14.45 -3.52
N ILE A 10 4.28 -14.43 -3.76
CA ILE A 10 5.22 -14.82 -2.75
C ILE A 10 5.37 -13.78 -1.68
N LEU A 11 5.33 -12.50 -2.07
CA LEU A 11 5.54 -11.41 -1.15
C LEU A 11 4.27 -10.96 -0.47
N MET A 12 3.12 -11.37 -1.00
CA MET A 12 1.84 -10.88 -0.55
C MET A 12 1.29 -11.75 0.55
N PRO A 13 1.07 -11.19 1.75
CA PRO A 13 0.46 -11.96 2.84
C PRO A 13 -0.92 -12.44 2.43
N SER A 14 -1.37 -13.54 3.00
CA SER A 14 -2.68 -14.08 2.67
C SER A 14 -3.80 -13.09 2.98
N LYS A 15 -3.64 -12.26 4.02
CA LYS A 15 -4.63 -11.24 4.35
C LYS A 15 -4.73 -10.20 3.25
N GLU A 16 -3.60 -9.79 2.70
CA GLU A 16 -3.59 -8.81 1.62
C GLU A 16 -4.22 -9.40 0.37
N SER A 17 -3.87 -10.63 0.04
CA SER A 17 -4.46 -11.30 -1.11
C SER A 17 -5.97 -11.42 -0.96
N THR A 18 -6.43 -11.77 0.24
CA THR A 18 -7.84 -11.91 0.52
C THR A 18 -8.56 -10.58 0.36
N ALA A 19 -7.98 -9.50 0.89
CA ALA A 19 -8.59 -8.17 0.80
C ALA A 19 -8.73 -7.74 -0.65
N LEU A 20 -7.67 -7.94 -1.43
CA LEU A 20 -7.68 -7.56 -2.84
C LEU A 20 -8.71 -8.37 -3.63
N ALA A 21 -8.85 -9.66 -3.30
CA ALA A 21 -9.82 -10.51 -3.98
C ALA A 21 -11.25 -10.07 -3.65
N ILE A 22 -11.51 -9.74 -2.39
CA ILE A 22 -12.83 -9.30 -1.97
C ILE A 22 -13.19 -8.00 -2.68
N ALA A 23 -12.25 -7.06 -2.73
CA ALA A 23 -12.49 -5.78 -3.38
C ALA A 23 -12.78 -5.96 -4.86
N LYS A 24 -11.99 -6.80 -5.52
CA LYS A 24 -12.18 -7.05 -6.94
C LYS A 24 -13.54 -7.67 -7.22
N HIS A 25 -13.93 -8.65 -6.40
CA HIS A 25 -15.20 -9.32 -6.58
C HIS A 25 -16.38 -8.36 -6.38
N ALA A 26 -16.26 -7.44 -5.45
CA ALA A 26 -17.31 -6.48 -5.15
C ALA A 26 -17.28 -5.24 -6.05
N GLY A 27 -16.30 -5.13 -6.94
CA GLY A 27 -16.17 -3.96 -7.79
C GLY A 27 -15.72 -2.72 -7.04
N LEU A 28 -15.05 -2.90 -5.91
CA LEU A 28 -14.58 -1.80 -5.09
C LEU A 28 -13.08 -1.59 -5.27
N LYS A 29 -12.64 -0.39 -4.97
CA LYS A 29 -11.21 -0.08 -4.93
C LYS A 29 -10.76 -0.05 -3.48
N ILE A 30 -9.56 -0.53 -3.22
CA ILE A 30 -8.98 -0.43 -1.88
C ILE A 30 -7.55 0.06 -2.00
N VAL A 31 -7.09 0.74 -0.95
CA VAL A 31 -5.69 1.13 -0.82
C VAL A 31 -5.25 0.77 0.59
N PRO A 32 -3.97 0.44 0.78
CA PRO A 32 -3.47 0.09 2.12
C PRO A 32 -3.44 1.32 3.01
N THR A 33 -3.62 1.11 4.30
CA THR A 33 -3.38 2.18 5.27
C THR A 33 -1.87 2.37 5.42
N GLY A 34 -1.47 3.47 6.02
CA GLY A 34 -0.06 3.73 6.25
C GLY A 34 0.59 2.66 7.11
N ALA A 35 -0.09 2.22 8.16
CA ALA A 35 0.46 1.20 9.04
C ALA A 35 0.68 -0.12 8.31
N PHE A 36 -0.27 -0.50 7.46
CA PHE A 36 -0.11 -1.71 6.68
C PHE A 36 1.03 -1.56 5.68
N ALA A 37 1.13 -0.38 5.05
CA ALA A 37 2.17 -0.14 4.06
C ALA A 37 3.56 -0.25 4.68
N LEU A 38 3.76 0.28 5.89
CA LEU A 38 5.04 0.16 6.57
C LEU A 38 5.42 -1.30 6.76
N ASN A 39 4.46 -2.11 7.15
CA ASN A 39 4.71 -3.51 7.39
C ASN A 39 5.01 -4.24 6.07
N ALA A 40 4.23 -3.94 5.04
CA ALA A 40 4.39 -4.59 3.74
C ALA A 40 5.74 -4.29 3.11
N LEU A 41 6.27 -3.09 3.32
CA LEU A 41 7.55 -2.70 2.75
C LEU A 41 8.74 -3.03 3.65
N GLY A 42 8.47 -3.62 4.81
CA GLY A 42 9.56 -4.00 5.71
C GLY A 42 10.13 -2.82 6.49
N LEU A 43 9.37 -1.75 6.62
CA LEU A 43 9.82 -0.55 7.33
C LEU A 43 9.49 -0.59 8.82
N THR A 44 8.82 -1.64 9.24
CA THR A 44 8.55 -1.87 10.65
C THR A 44 8.57 -3.37 10.90
N THR A 45 8.96 -3.76 12.10
CA THR A 45 8.96 -5.17 12.49
C THR A 45 7.72 -5.54 13.28
N GLN A 46 6.84 -4.57 13.53
CA GLN A 46 5.61 -4.85 14.25
C GLN A 46 4.71 -5.78 13.47
N VAL A 47 4.26 -6.85 14.11
CA VAL A 47 3.32 -7.76 13.52
C VAL A 47 1.92 -7.26 13.85
N GLN A 48 1.07 -7.14 12.82
CA GLN A 48 -0.27 -6.63 13.03
C GLN A 48 -1.29 -7.75 13.03
N THR A 49 -2.14 -7.77 14.04
CA THR A 49 -3.23 -8.72 14.08
C THR A 49 -4.40 -8.22 13.25
N VAL A 50 -4.49 -6.91 13.08
CA VAL A 50 -5.52 -6.29 12.26
C VAL A 50 -4.87 -5.69 11.03
N VAL A 51 -5.34 -6.07 9.86
CA VAL A 51 -4.88 -5.51 8.60
C VAL A 51 -5.95 -4.56 8.12
N ALA A 52 -5.59 -3.31 7.88
CA ALA A 52 -6.55 -2.28 7.54
C ALA A 52 -6.31 -1.70 6.17
N PHE A 53 -7.40 -1.49 5.46
CA PHE A 53 -7.39 -0.88 4.13
C PHE A 53 -8.43 0.22 4.10
N LEU A 54 -8.25 1.18 3.19
CA LEU A 54 -9.25 2.18 2.89
C LEU A 54 -10.00 1.75 1.66
N THR A 55 -11.30 2.04 1.62
CA THR A 55 -12.12 1.65 0.49
C THR A 55 -13.04 2.80 0.11
N ASN A 56 -13.43 2.85 -1.17
CA ASN A 56 -14.43 3.79 -1.61
C ASN A 56 -15.84 3.27 -1.34
N GLY A 57 -15.95 2.04 -0.83
CA GLY A 57 -17.23 1.47 -0.46
C GLY A 57 -17.50 1.63 1.04
N ARG A 58 -18.42 0.82 1.54
CA ARG A 58 -18.80 0.90 2.96
C ARG A 58 -17.74 0.31 3.86
N ALA A 59 -17.62 0.86 5.06
CA ALA A 59 -16.76 0.27 6.08
C ALA A 59 -17.30 -1.10 6.44
N ARG A 60 -16.38 -2.07 6.64
CA ARG A 60 -16.79 -3.41 7.02
C ARG A 60 -15.60 -4.15 7.61
N GLN A 61 -15.90 -5.23 8.30
CA GLN A 61 -14.89 -6.05 8.93
C GLN A 61 -15.07 -7.48 8.46
N ILE A 62 -13.98 -8.12 8.05
CA ILE A 62 -14.00 -9.52 7.61
C ILE A 62 -13.23 -10.34 8.63
N ASN A 63 -13.90 -11.26 9.30
CA ASN A 63 -13.29 -12.10 10.30
C ASN A 63 -12.57 -13.27 9.62
N LEU A 64 -11.32 -13.49 9.98
CA LEU A 64 -10.51 -14.56 9.41
C LEU A 64 -10.32 -15.72 10.38
N GLY A 65 -10.87 -15.62 11.58
CA GLY A 65 -10.66 -16.62 12.61
C GLY A 65 -9.42 -16.35 13.44
N ASP A 66 -9.30 -17.02 14.59
CA ASP A 66 -8.15 -16.86 15.48
C ASP A 66 -7.92 -15.44 15.94
N GLY A 67 -8.99 -14.67 16.04
CA GLY A 67 -8.86 -13.28 16.49
C GLY A 67 -8.29 -12.33 15.46
N ARG A 68 -8.11 -12.79 14.22
CA ARG A 68 -7.57 -11.95 13.16
C ARG A 68 -8.69 -11.53 12.24
N TYR A 69 -8.57 -10.29 11.70
CA TYR A 69 -9.58 -9.81 10.78
C TYR A 69 -9.01 -8.72 9.88
N ILE A 70 -9.74 -8.44 8.80
CA ILE A 70 -9.43 -7.36 7.87
C ILE A 70 -10.45 -6.28 8.10
N GLN A 71 -9.98 -5.05 8.27
CA GLN A 71 -10.86 -3.91 8.48
C GLN A 71 -10.83 -3.02 7.25
N PHE A 72 -12.00 -2.71 6.71
CA PHE A 72 -12.11 -1.75 5.62
C PHE A 72 -12.71 -0.48 6.18
N PHE A 73 -12.00 0.64 6.04
CA PHE A 73 -12.51 1.95 6.44
C PHE A 73 -12.93 2.71 5.19
N HIS A 74 -14.04 3.40 5.26
CA HIS A 74 -14.47 4.21 4.13
C HIS A 74 -13.60 5.46 4.02
N SER A 75 -13.26 5.83 2.80
CA SER A 75 -12.60 7.09 2.51
C SER A 75 -13.29 7.75 1.34
N SER A 76 -13.55 9.05 1.45
CA SER A 76 -14.14 9.81 0.37
C SER A 76 -13.08 10.46 -0.53
N SER A 77 -11.79 10.24 -0.24
CA SER A 77 -10.73 10.83 -1.03
C SER A 77 -10.60 10.13 -2.37
N GLN A 78 -10.97 10.81 -3.44
CA GLN A 78 -10.85 10.22 -4.76
C GLN A 78 -9.40 10.06 -5.18
N ARG A 79 -8.55 10.97 -4.73
CA ARG A 79 -7.14 10.95 -5.09
C ARG A 79 -6.47 9.64 -4.72
N LEU A 80 -6.80 9.10 -3.54
CA LEU A 80 -6.23 7.84 -3.08
C LEU A 80 -6.56 6.68 -4.00
N PHE A 81 -7.69 6.74 -4.69
CA PHE A 81 -8.15 5.63 -5.51
C PHE A 81 -7.82 5.81 -6.99
N GLU A 82 -7.00 6.81 -7.33
CA GLU A 82 -6.63 7.08 -8.71
C GLU A 82 -5.25 6.56 -9.09
N TYR A 83 -4.54 5.97 -8.13
CA TYR A 83 -3.22 5.42 -8.41
C TYR A 83 -3.32 4.21 -9.34
N ASN A 84 -2.44 4.13 -10.31
CA ASN A 84 -2.38 2.99 -11.22
C ASN A 84 -1.57 1.85 -10.65
N SER A 85 -0.54 2.15 -9.88
CA SER A 85 0.35 1.14 -9.34
C SER A 85 0.08 0.92 -7.86
N TYR A 86 -0.22 -0.33 -7.51
CA TYR A 86 -0.41 -0.67 -6.11
C TYR A 86 0.89 -0.43 -5.31
N ARG A 87 2.02 -0.70 -5.94
CA ARG A 87 3.31 -0.48 -5.28
C ARG A 87 3.54 1.01 -5.00
N MET A 88 3.13 1.87 -5.94
CA MET A 88 3.24 3.31 -5.71
C MET A 88 2.40 3.76 -4.52
N ILE A 89 1.16 3.26 -4.41
CA ILE A 89 0.34 3.67 -3.27
C ILE A 89 0.90 3.12 -1.96
N LEU A 90 1.52 1.94 -1.97
CA LEU A 90 2.20 1.44 -0.78
C LEU A 90 3.32 2.39 -0.37
N ILE A 91 4.12 2.83 -1.33
CA ILE A 91 5.23 3.75 -1.06
C ILE A 91 4.69 5.06 -0.48
N ILE A 92 3.68 5.63 -1.12
CA ILE A 92 3.13 6.91 -0.70
C ILE A 92 2.49 6.82 0.68
N GLN A 93 1.74 5.77 0.94
CA GLN A 93 1.10 5.61 2.24
C GLN A 93 2.14 5.41 3.35
N ALA A 94 3.20 4.66 3.07
CA ALA A 94 4.28 4.48 4.04
C ALA A 94 4.98 5.81 4.31
N MET A 95 5.26 6.59 3.26
CA MET A 95 5.90 7.89 3.43
C MET A 95 5.03 8.82 4.27
N THR A 96 3.74 8.83 3.97
CA THR A 96 2.80 9.69 4.70
C THR A 96 2.74 9.32 6.17
N GLU A 97 2.77 8.01 6.45
CA GLU A 97 2.73 7.53 7.83
C GLU A 97 3.98 7.95 8.59
N LEU A 98 5.16 7.87 7.97
CA LEU A 98 6.41 8.24 8.62
C LEU A 98 6.61 9.75 8.67
N GLY A 99 6.04 10.46 7.70
CA GLY A 99 6.21 11.90 7.60
C GLY A 99 7.56 12.27 7.01
N GLU A 100 7.68 13.53 6.61
CA GLU A 100 8.90 14.01 5.97
C GLU A 100 10.12 13.83 6.87
N ASN A 101 9.96 14.06 8.17
CA ASN A 101 11.06 13.92 9.11
C ASN A 101 11.47 12.46 9.34
N GLY A 102 10.64 11.52 8.91
CA GLY A 102 10.95 10.11 9.04
C GLY A 102 11.74 9.52 7.89
N MET A 103 12.13 10.34 6.92
CA MET A 103 12.84 9.88 5.73
C MET A 103 14.34 9.75 6.02
N THR A 104 14.69 8.72 6.81
CA THR A 104 16.10 8.44 7.10
C THR A 104 16.76 7.77 5.90
N ASP A 105 18.08 7.65 5.94
CA ASP A 105 18.82 7.02 4.84
C ASP A 105 18.36 5.57 4.64
N ASP A 106 18.10 4.85 5.72
CA ASP A 106 17.64 3.47 5.61
C ASP A 106 16.28 3.40 4.93
N VAL A 107 15.37 4.29 5.31
CA VAL A 107 14.06 4.34 4.69
C VAL A 107 14.18 4.69 3.22
N LEU A 108 14.98 5.68 2.90
CA LEU A 108 15.15 6.10 1.50
C LEU A 108 15.72 4.99 0.66
N SER A 109 16.62 4.20 1.21
CA SER A 109 17.21 3.08 0.50
C SER A 109 16.15 2.04 0.15
N ILE A 110 15.28 1.72 1.10
CA ILE A 110 14.22 0.76 0.86
C ILE A 110 13.22 1.31 -0.16
N LEU A 111 12.88 2.60 -0.05
CA LEU A 111 11.95 3.20 -1.00
C LEU A 111 12.51 3.23 -2.41
N ALA A 112 13.82 3.50 -2.54
CA ALA A 112 14.45 3.51 -3.86
C ALA A 112 14.37 2.13 -4.49
N GLU A 113 14.61 1.10 -3.69
CA GLU A 113 14.53 -0.26 -4.18
C GLU A 113 13.11 -0.59 -4.65
N GLN A 114 12.12 -0.22 -3.86
CA GLN A 114 10.73 -0.46 -4.22
C GLN A 114 10.35 0.34 -5.46
N LEU A 115 10.83 1.57 -5.54
CA LEU A 115 10.51 2.44 -6.66
C LEU A 115 11.06 1.89 -7.97
N SER A 116 12.20 1.20 -7.91
CA SER A 116 12.79 0.62 -9.10
C SER A 116 11.91 -0.46 -9.72
N LEU A 117 10.92 -0.95 -8.98
CA LEU A 117 10.01 -1.98 -9.46
C LEU A 117 8.73 -1.38 -10.06
N VAL A 118 8.60 -0.07 -10.05
CA VAL A 118 7.45 0.62 -10.62
C VAL A 118 7.80 1.01 -12.06
N SER A 119 6.89 0.79 -12.99
CA SER A 119 7.15 1.18 -14.38
C SER A 119 7.19 2.70 -14.49
N GLU A 120 7.95 3.20 -15.45
CA GLU A 120 8.06 4.62 -15.68
C GLU A 120 6.70 5.24 -15.96
N ARG A 121 5.88 4.55 -16.71
CA ARG A 121 4.54 5.00 -17.05
C ARG A 121 3.68 5.20 -15.81
N ASP A 122 3.69 4.21 -14.90
CA ASP A 122 2.91 4.32 -13.68
C ASP A 122 3.48 5.39 -12.76
N PHE A 123 4.81 5.50 -12.70
CA PHE A 123 5.43 6.53 -11.89
C PHE A 123 5.00 7.92 -12.34
N ILE A 124 5.07 8.17 -13.65
CA ILE A 124 4.70 9.49 -14.19
C ILE A 124 3.25 9.83 -13.86
N HIS A 125 2.37 8.86 -13.97
CA HIS A 125 0.97 9.07 -13.67
C HIS A 125 0.75 9.30 -12.18
N ASP A 126 1.33 8.43 -11.37
CA ASP A 126 1.01 8.39 -9.95
C ASP A 126 1.70 9.45 -9.11
N ILE A 127 2.89 9.89 -9.53
CA ILE A 127 3.65 10.85 -8.73
C ILE A 127 2.87 12.12 -8.47
N LYS A 128 2.03 12.52 -9.41
CA LYS A 128 1.26 13.75 -9.28
C LYS A 128 0.19 13.67 -8.20
N LEU A 129 -0.14 12.46 -7.79
CA LEU A 129 -1.17 12.25 -6.76
C LEU A 129 -0.60 12.32 -5.36
N ALA A 130 0.72 12.31 -5.23
CA ALA A 130 1.39 12.30 -3.92
C ALA A 130 1.50 13.71 -3.34
N PRO A 131 1.68 13.82 -2.02
CA PRO A 131 1.98 15.11 -1.41
C PRO A 131 3.23 15.71 -2.02
N ILE A 132 3.30 17.03 -2.08
CA ILE A 132 4.41 17.72 -2.74
C ILE A 132 5.76 17.31 -2.17
N TRP A 133 5.88 17.24 -0.85
CA TRP A 133 7.17 16.87 -0.25
C TRP A 133 7.59 15.45 -0.65
N ALA A 134 6.62 14.55 -0.80
CA ALA A 134 6.92 13.18 -1.22
C ALA A 134 7.33 13.15 -2.69
N GLN A 135 6.71 13.96 -3.52
CA GLN A 135 7.09 14.06 -4.93
C GLN A 135 8.55 14.48 -5.06
N THR A 136 8.95 15.47 -4.28
CA THR A 136 10.31 15.98 -4.34
C THR A 136 11.31 14.89 -4.00
N ILE A 137 11.04 14.14 -2.94
CA ILE A 137 11.93 13.06 -2.52
C ILE A 137 11.99 11.96 -3.56
N LEU A 138 10.83 11.52 -4.05
CA LEU A 138 10.80 10.40 -4.98
C LEU A 138 11.46 10.70 -6.30
N ARG A 139 11.40 11.95 -6.75
CA ARG A 139 12.04 12.32 -8.01
C ARG A 139 13.55 12.28 -7.93
N GLU A 140 14.10 12.28 -6.72
CA GLU A 140 15.53 12.25 -6.53
C GLU A 140 16.08 10.86 -6.23
N LEU A 141 15.24 9.88 -6.08
CA LEU A 141 15.70 8.51 -5.78
C LEU A 141 16.11 7.71 -7.03
#